data_df20cf3bfa5d930b4472a8e68641c369
#
_entry.id   df20cf3bfa5d930b4472a8e68641c369
#
_cell.length_a   1.000
_cell.length_b   1.000
_cell.length_c   1.000
_cell.angle_alpha   90.00
_cell.angle_beta   90.00
_cell.angle_gamma   90.00
#
_symmetry.space_group_name_H-M   'P 1'
#
loop_
_entity.id
_entity.type
_entity.pdbx_description
1 polymer ?
#
loop_
_entity_poly.entity_id
_entity_poly.type
_entity_poly.pdbx_seq_one_letter_code
_entity_poly.pdbx_strand_id
1 'polypeptide(L)'
;MQVKTIQEVYDWTVLFHTQMAANFFSLRDDLAEHNRMLADYFVKYEKKLAEDLVGFKAITEINTLDTYCYEYFAENSELINFTDLDRDTRVDEQVMQGYLSEQHKKVINLYEYLLSRAETPAGNEKLAQLLELEQQGLKQMIQSANRHMDM
;
A
#
# COMPACT_ATOMS: atom_id res chain seq x y z
N MET A 1 -12.22 -10.61 2.24
CA MET A 1 -11.51 -11.06 1.04
C MET A 1 -10.55 -12.17 1.44
N GLN A 2 -10.67 -13.33 0.82
CA GLN A 2 -9.72 -14.43 1.04
C GLN A 2 -8.59 -14.31 0.01
N VAL A 3 -7.37 -14.14 0.48
CA VAL A 3 -6.19 -14.16 -0.36
C VAL A 3 -5.50 -15.51 -0.17
N LYS A 4 -5.33 -16.25 -1.24
CA LYS A 4 -4.81 -17.63 -1.20
C LYS A 4 -3.48 -17.79 -1.92
N THR A 5 -3.22 -16.99 -2.94
CA THR A 5 -2.05 -17.12 -3.81
C THR A 5 -1.30 -15.80 -3.92
N ILE A 6 -0.07 -15.83 -4.42
CA ILE A 6 0.72 -14.63 -4.72
C ILE A 6 -0.02 -13.74 -5.73
N GLN A 7 -0.72 -14.32 -6.72
CA GLN A 7 -1.55 -13.53 -7.64
C GLN A 7 -2.57 -12.69 -6.88
N GLU A 8 -3.25 -13.28 -5.91
CA GLU A 8 -4.26 -12.57 -5.11
C GLU A 8 -3.62 -11.53 -4.19
N VAL A 9 -2.38 -11.74 -3.74
CA VAL A 9 -1.60 -10.73 -3.00
C VAL A 9 -1.38 -9.49 -3.87
N TYR A 10 -0.97 -9.67 -5.13
CA TYR A 10 -0.85 -8.56 -6.09
C TYR A 10 -2.19 -7.84 -6.25
N ASP A 11 -3.27 -8.57 -6.50
CA ASP A 11 -4.59 -8.00 -6.74
C ASP A 11 -5.08 -7.22 -5.53
N TRP A 12 -4.87 -7.77 -4.33
CA TRP A 12 -5.22 -7.11 -3.09
C TRP A 12 -4.42 -5.81 -2.88
N THR A 13 -3.12 -5.83 -3.16
CA THR A 13 -2.28 -4.64 -2.98
C THR A 13 -2.61 -3.56 -4.02
N VAL A 14 -2.91 -3.95 -5.25
CA VAL A 14 -3.42 -3.00 -6.27
C VAL A 14 -4.70 -2.33 -5.79
N LEU A 15 -5.62 -3.11 -5.25
CA LEU A 15 -6.86 -2.57 -4.68
C LEU A 15 -6.59 -1.63 -3.51
N PHE A 16 -5.65 -1.98 -2.64
CA PHE A 16 -5.23 -1.12 -1.52
C PHE A 16 -4.78 0.25 -2.00
N HIS A 17 -3.84 0.30 -2.94
CA HIS A 17 -3.33 1.58 -3.45
C HIS A 17 -4.40 2.37 -4.20
N THR A 18 -5.28 1.69 -4.92
CA THR A 18 -6.41 2.31 -5.60
C THR A 18 -7.37 2.96 -4.60
N GLN A 19 -7.67 2.28 -3.50
CA GLN A 19 -8.53 2.80 -2.44
C GLN A 19 -7.86 3.96 -1.68
N MET A 20 -6.56 3.87 -1.42
CA MET A 20 -5.80 4.96 -0.81
C MET A 20 -5.87 6.22 -1.68
N ALA A 21 -5.68 6.07 -2.99
CA ALA A 21 -5.81 7.18 -3.92
C ALA A 21 -7.22 7.80 -3.87
N ALA A 22 -8.26 6.97 -3.86
CA ALA A 22 -9.64 7.42 -3.78
C ALA A 22 -9.92 8.15 -2.45
N ASN A 23 -9.40 7.67 -1.34
CA ASN A 23 -9.58 8.28 -0.03
C ASN A 23 -8.93 9.67 0.03
N PHE A 24 -7.70 9.82 -0.44
CA PHE A 24 -7.04 11.14 -0.50
C PHE A 24 -7.74 12.08 -1.48
N PHE A 25 -8.18 11.56 -2.61
CA PHE A 25 -8.92 12.37 -3.59
C PHE A 25 -10.23 12.91 -3.00
N SER A 26 -10.95 12.11 -2.23
CA SER A 26 -12.22 12.50 -1.62
C SER A 26 -12.07 13.59 -0.55
N LEU A 27 -10.88 13.77 0.01
CA LEU A 27 -10.61 14.79 1.05
C LEU A 27 -10.30 16.15 0.45
N ARG A 28 -9.90 16.24 -0.82
CA ARG A 28 -9.28 17.42 -1.39
C ARG A 28 -10.17 18.67 -1.35
N ASP A 29 -11.47 18.51 -1.52
CA ASP A 29 -12.40 19.64 -1.55
C ASP A 29 -12.61 20.28 -0.17
N ASP A 30 -12.35 19.51 0.90
CA ASP A 30 -12.48 19.97 2.29
C ASP A 30 -11.17 20.53 2.84
N LEU A 31 -10.08 20.50 2.06
CA LEU A 31 -8.75 20.90 2.50
C LEU A 31 -8.40 22.31 2.03
N ALA A 32 -7.63 23.04 2.85
CA ALA A 32 -6.98 24.26 2.42
C ALA A 32 -6.02 23.97 1.25
N GLU A 33 -5.72 24.98 0.44
CA GLU A 33 -4.91 24.81 -0.79
C GLU A 33 -3.59 24.11 -0.54
N HIS A 34 -2.85 24.48 0.51
CA HIS A 34 -1.57 23.88 0.86
C HIS A 34 -1.71 22.39 1.16
N ASN A 35 -2.72 21.99 1.94
CA ASN A 35 -2.98 20.59 2.27
C ASN A 35 -3.52 19.82 1.06
N ARG A 36 -4.27 20.49 0.18
CA ARG A 36 -4.77 19.90 -1.06
C ARG A 36 -3.62 19.50 -1.99
N MET A 37 -2.57 20.30 -2.07
CA MET A 37 -1.38 19.96 -2.86
C MET A 37 -0.74 18.67 -2.39
N LEU A 38 -0.64 18.48 -1.07
CA LEU A 38 -0.10 17.25 -0.50
C LEU A 38 -1.02 16.05 -0.79
N ALA A 39 -2.34 16.21 -0.63
CA ALA A 39 -3.31 15.18 -0.96
C ALA A 39 -3.22 14.77 -2.44
N ASP A 40 -3.12 15.73 -3.35
CA ASP A 40 -2.95 15.48 -4.78
C ASP A 40 -1.67 14.72 -5.09
N TYR A 41 -0.60 15.02 -4.39
CA TYR A 41 0.67 14.28 -4.50
C TYR A 41 0.48 12.82 -4.07
N PHE A 42 -0.17 12.58 -2.94
CA PHE A 42 -0.44 11.22 -2.47
C PHE A 42 -1.33 10.45 -3.44
N VAL A 43 -2.37 11.08 -3.98
CA VAL A 43 -3.23 10.46 -5.02
C VAL A 43 -2.39 9.99 -6.21
N LYS A 44 -1.55 10.88 -6.72
CA LYS A 44 -0.70 10.56 -7.87
C LYS A 44 0.25 9.41 -7.58
N TYR A 45 0.88 9.42 -6.40
CA TYR A 45 1.86 8.41 -6.03
C TYR A 45 1.21 7.04 -5.79
N GLU A 46 0.05 7.02 -5.13
CA GLU A 46 -0.71 5.78 -4.91
C GLU A 46 -1.15 5.15 -6.24
N LYS A 47 -1.60 5.96 -7.18
CA LYS A 47 -1.94 5.47 -8.54
C LYS A 47 -0.73 4.87 -9.24
N LYS A 48 0.43 5.50 -9.10
CA LYS A 48 1.68 5.01 -9.68
C LYS A 48 2.06 3.65 -9.09
N LEU A 49 1.95 3.48 -7.76
CA LEU A 49 2.24 2.21 -7.11
C LEU A 49 1.30 1.10 -7.62
N ALA A 50 0.01 1.40 -7.78
CA ALA A 50 -0.95 0.44 -8.34
C ALA A 50 -0.58 0.03 -9.75
N GLU A 51 -0.21 0.99 -10.61
CA GLU A 51 0.22 0.71 -11.99
C GLU A 51 1.51 -0.13 -12.03
N ASP A 52 2.48 0.17 -11.18
CA ASP A 52 3.73 -0.57 -11.08
C ASP A 52 3.46 -2.03 -10.67
N LEU A 53 2.56 -2.27 -9.75
CA LEU A 53 2.17 -3.61 -9.31
C LEU A 53 1.49 -4.40 -10.43
N VAL A 54 0.61 -3.77 -11.18
CA VAL A 54 -0.02 -4.41 -12.36
C VAL A 54 1.05 -4.83 -13.36
N GLY A 55 2.05 -3.97 -13.61
CA GLY A 55 3.16 -4.27 -14.49
C GLY A 55 4.01 -5.44 -14.01
N PHE A 56 4.36 -5.47 -12.73
CA PHE A 56 5.12 -6.57 -12.13
C PHE A 56 4.37 -7.89 -12.17
N LYS A 57 3.05 -7.87 -11.89
CA LYS A 57 2.22 -9.07 -11.99
C LYS A 57 2.23 -9.62 -13.41
N ALA A 58 2.13 -8.75 -14.41
CA ALA A 58 2.07 -9.15 -15.83
C ALA A 58 3.33 -9.90 -16.30
N ILE A 59 4.51 -9.62 -15.70
CA ILE A 59 5.76 -10.26 -16.04
C ILE A 59 6.16 -11.40 -15.10
N THR A 60 5.34 -11.69 -14.09
CA THR A 60 5.60 -12.77 -13.14
C THR A 60 5.14 -14.11 -13.72
N GLU A 61 5.96 -15.14 -13.58
CA GLU A 61 5.63 -16.49 -14.08
C GLU A 61 4.38 -17.05 -13.37
N ILE A 62 3.57 -17.79 -14.14
CA ILE A 62 2.31 -18.37 -13.64
C ILE A 62 2.53 -19.28 -12.43
N ASN A 63 3.59 -20.08 -12.43
CA ASN A 63 3.89 -20.96 -11.30
C ASN A 63 4.16 -20.19 -10.01
N THR A 64 4.80 -19.04 -10.11
CA THR A 64 5.03 -18.15 -8.97
C THR A 64 3.73 -17.49 -8.52
N LEU A 65 2.90 -17.03 -9.46
CA LEU A 65 1.59 -16.43 -9.15
C LEU A 65 0.65 -17.42 -8.45
N ASP A 66 0.74 -18.70 -8.77
CA ASP A 66 -0.09 -19.76 -8.20
C ASP A 66 0.43 -20.27 -6.84
N THR A 67 1.56 -19.76 -6.35
CA THR A 67 2.10 -20.13 -5.05
C THR A 67 1.12 -19.80 -3.93
N TYR A 68 0.84 -20.79 -3.08
CA TYR A 68 -0.16 -20.70 -2.03
C TYR A 68 0.39 -20.01 -0.78
N CYS A 69 -0.38 -19.06 -0.22
CA CYS A 69 0.02 -18.30 0.96
C CYS A 69 -1.15 -18.04 1.94
N TYR A 70 -2.07 -18.99 2.03
CA TYR A 70 -3.36 -18.85 2.70
C TYR A 70 -3.29 -18.64 4.22
N GLU A 71 -2.33 -19.26 4.91
CA GLU A 71 -2.34 -19.33 6.38
C GLU A 71 -2.29 -17.95 7.07
N TYR A 72 -1.61 -17.00 6.46
CA TYR A 72 -1.50 -15.65 7.03
C TYR A 72 -2.86 -14.99 7.24
N PHE A 73 -3.74 -15.12 6.27
CA PHE A 73 -5.01 -14.39 6.27
C PHE A 73 -6.00 -14.94 7.29
N ALA A 74 -5.91 -16.22 7.60
CA ALA A 74 -6.73 -16.83 8.64
C ALA A 74 -6.36 -16.33 10.05
N GLU A 75 -5.07 -16.05 10.28
CA GLU A 75 -4.55 -15.67 11.59
C GLU A 75 -4.49 -14.16 11.82
N ASN A 76 -4.39 -13.35 10.74
CA ASN A 76 -4.11 -11.91 10.82
C ASN A 76 -5.07 -11.08 9.97
N SER A 77 -6.36 -11.42 9.99
CA SER A 77 -7.38 -10.72 9.21
C SER A 77 -7.46 -9.20 9.48
N GLU A 78 -7.05 -8.78 10.67
CA GLU A 78 -7.03 -7.37 11.05
C GLU A 78 -6.04 -6.53 10.24
N LEU A 79 -4.92 -7.14 9.81
CA LEU A 79 -3.89 -6.44 9.05
C LEU A 79 -4.31 -6.12 7.62
N ILE A 80 -5.33 -6.81 7.12
CA ILE A 80 -5.82 -6.63 5.75
C ILE A 80 -7.07 -5.75 5.66
N ASN A 81 -7.59 -5.29 6.79
CA ASN A 81 -8.72 -4.37 6.82
C ASN A 81 -8.23 -2.92 6.77
N PHE A 82 -8.71 -2.17 5.79
CA PHE A 82 -8.40 -0.76 5.66
C PHE A 82 -9.34 0.05 6.54
N THR A 83 -8.76 1.01 7.28
CA THR A 83 -9.55 1.98 8.02
C THR A 83 -9.67 3.25 7.20
N ASP A 84 -10.88 3.80 7.10
CA ASP A 84 -11.09 5.10 6.49
C ASP A 84 -10.55 6.19 7.41
N LEU A 85 -10.07 7.28 6.81
CA LEU A 85 -9.66 8.45 7.56
C LEU A 85 -10.89 9.06 8.25
N ASP A 86 -10.78 9.31 9.57
CA ASP A 86 -11.83 9.94 10.33
C ASP A 86 -11.99 11.41 9.91
N ARG A 87 -13.10 11.73 9.23
CA ARG A 87 -13.39 13.07 8.72
C ARG A 87 -13.93 14.02 9.77
N ASP A 88 -14.35 13.50 10.94
CA ASP A 88 -14.80 14.34 12.05
C ASP A 88 -13.62 15.04 12.72
N THR A 89 -12.40 14.55 12.51
CA THR A 89 -11.18 15.18 12.96
C THR A 89 -10.68 16.17 11.91
N ARG A 90 -10.13 17.30 12.35
CA ARG A 90 -9.48 18.24 11.43
C ARG A 90 -8.31 17.55 10.72
N VAL A 91 -8.41 17.44 9.39
CA VAL A 91 -7.38 16.81 8.58
C VAL A 91 -6.34 17.85 8.17
N ASP A 92 -5.13 17.73 8.69
CA ASP A 92 -3.96 18.51 8.31
C ASP A 92 -2.87 17.61 7.72
N GLU A 93 -1.70 18.17 7.43
CA GLU A 93 -0.57 17.42 6.85
C GLU A 93 -0.12 16.26 7.74
N GLN A 94 -0.06 16.49 9.06
CA GLN A 94 0.36 15.46 10.01
C GLN A 94 -0.64 14.31 10.08
N VAL A 95 -1.93 14.62 10.07
CA VAL A 95 -2.99 13.61 10.07
C VAL A 95 -2.92 12.78 8.78
N MET A 96 -2.75 13.41 7.63
CA MET A 96 -2.61 12.70 6.35
C MET A 96 -1.38 11.80 6.33
N GLN A 97 -0.23 12.32 6.79
CA GLN A 97 1.02 11.56 6.84
C GLN A 97 0.93 10.37 7.81
N GLY A 98 0.31 10.57 8.97
CA GLY A 98 0.09 9.51 9.95
C GLY A 98 -0.81 8.40 9.40
N TYR A 99 -1.89 8.77 8.74
CA TYR A 99 -2.80 7.83 8.07
C TYR A 99 -2.08 7.05 6.98
N LEU A 100 -1.34 7.74 6.12
CA LEU A 100 -0.54 7.11 5.07
C LEU A 100 0.41 6.05 5.64
N SER A 101 1.19 6.43 6.66
CA SER A 101 2.16 5.54 7.29
C SER A 101 1.50 4.33 7.93
N GLU A 102 0.42 4.54 8.66
CA GLU A 102 -0.31 3.46 9.33
C GLU A 102 -0.84 2.43 8.33
N GLN A 103 -1.47 2.90 7.25
CA GLN A 103 -2.04 2.00 6.25
C GLN A 103 -0.95 1.25 5.47
N HIS A 104 0.09 1.94 5.02
CA HIS A 104 1.21 1.30 4.31
C HIS A 104 1.96 0.29 5.16
N LYS A 105 2.09 0.52 6.46
CA LYS A 105 2.71 -0.45 7.37
C LYS A 105 1.95 -1.77 7.43
N LYS A 106 0.64 -1.76 7.24
CA LYS A 106 -0.15 -2.99 7.16
C LYS A 106 0.28 -3.85 5.97
N VAL A 107 0.51 -3.23 4.82
CA VAL A 107 1.00 -3.93 3.62
C VAL A 107 2.43 -4.44 3.85
N ILE A 108 3.29 -3.62 4.42
CA ILE A 108 4.69 -4.00 4.72
C ILE A 108 4.70 -5.20 5.67
N ASN A 109 3.91 -5.17 6.73
CA ASN A 109 3.81 -6.27 7.68
C ASN A 109 3.29 -7.54 7.01
N LEU A 110 2.33 -7.42 6.12
CA LEU A 110 1.85 -8.55 5.32
C LEU A 110 2.98 -9.17 4.51
N TYR A 111 3.72 -8.36 3.77
CA TYR A 111 4.82 -8.87 2.95
C TYR A 111 5.95 -9.48 3.77
N GLU A 112 6.31 -8.87 4.89
CA GLU A 112 7.32 -9.41 5.81
C GLU A 112 6.92 -10.79 6.34
N TYR A 113 5.66 -10.94 6.73
CA TYR A 113 5.16 -12.20 7.22
C TYR A 113 5.16 -13.27 6.12
N LEU A 114 4.63 -12.95 4.94
CA LEU A 114 4.60 -13.88 3.82
C LEU A 114 6.02 -14.29 3.40
N LEU A 115 6.94 -13.35 3.41
CA LEU A 115 8.35 -13.61 3.11
C LEU A 115 8.97 -14.57 4.11
N SER A 116 8.67 -14.40 5.41
CA SER A 116 9.17 -15.27 6.46
C SER A 116 8.67 -16.72 6.33
N ARG A 117 7.55 -16.92 5.63
CA ARG A 117 6.90 -18.22 5.42
C ARG A 117 7.08 -18.77 4.01
N ALA A 118 7.80 -18.05 3.14
CA ALA A 118 7.98 -18.49 1.76
C ALA A 118 8.79 -19.78 1.70
N GLU A 119 8.23 -20.80 1.04
CA GLU A 119 8.82 -22.12 0.92
C GLU A 119 9.59 -22.32 -0.39
N THR A 120 9.32 -21.48 -1.40
CA THR A 120 9.96 -21.59 -2.71
C THR A 120 10.91 -20.43 -2.95
N PRO A 121 12.06 -20.66 -3.66
CA PRO A 121 12.97 -19.57 -4.01
C PRO A 121 12.31 -18.48 -4.86
N ALA A 122 11.46 -18.85 -5.81
CA ALA A 122 10.74 -17.89 -6.67
C ALA A 122 9.75 -17.05 -5.87
N GLY A 123 8.99 -17.66 -4.97
CA GLY A 123 8.08 -16.95 -4.08
C GLY A 123 8.82 -15.99 -3.15
N ASN A 124 9.94 -16.45 -2.57
CA ASN A 124 10.79 -15.62 -1.72
C ASN A 124 11.30 -14.40 -2.47
N GLU A 125 11.84 -14.57 -3.68
CA GLU A 125 12.34 -13.48 -4.50
C GLU A 125 11.26 -12.45 -4.81
N LYS A 126 10.07 -12.88 -5.21
CA LYS A 126 8.97 -11.97 -5.55
C LYS A 126 8.44 -11.23 -4.33
N LEU A 127 8.27 -11.89 -3.20
CA LEU A 127 7.83 -11.24 -1.97
C LEU A 127 8.87 -10.24 -1.46
N ALA A 128 10.17 -10.55 -1.60
CA ALA A 128 11.23 -9.60 -1.25
C ALA A 128 11.19 -8.35 -2.14
N GLN A 129 10.93 -8.51 -3.44
CA GLN A 129 10.78 -7.39 -4.38
C GLN A 129 9.55 -6.53 -4.04
N LEU A 130 8.42 -7.17 -3.70
CA LEU A 130 7.21 -6.47 -3.30
C LEU A 130 7.42 -5.67 -2.00
N LEU A 131 8.09 -6.28 -1.03
CA LEU A 131 8.42 -5.63 0.23
C LEU A 131 9.30 -4.40 0.00
N GLU A 132 10.33 -4.53 -0.81
CA GLU A 132 11.22 -3.42 -1.14
C GLU A 132 10.46 -2.29 -1.85
N LEU A 133 9.60 -2.60 -2.80
CA LEU A 133 8.77 -1.63 -3.49
C LEU A 133 7.91 -0.82 -2.52
N GLU A 134 7.23 -1.50 -1.57
CA GLU A 134 6.40 -0.85 -0.57
C GLU A 134 7.21 0.03 0.38
N GLN A 135 8.34 -0.46 0.87
CA GLN A 135 9.21 0.29 1.78
C GLN A 135 9.77 1.54 1.11
N GLN A 136 10.24 1.42 -0.13
CA GLN A 136 10.76 2.56 -0.88
C GLN A 136 9.65 3.55 -1.23
N GLY A 137 8.48 3.06 -1.60
CA GLY A 137 7.32 3.91 -1.90
C GLY A 137 6.91 4.74 -0.69
N LEU A 138 6.73 4.12 0.46
CA LEU A 138 6.38 4.82 1.70
C LEU A 138 7.45 5.84 2.09
N LYS A 139 8.72 5.46 2.04
CA LYS A 139 9.83 6.35 2.35
C LYS A 139 9.81 7.59 1.46
N GLN A 140 9.59 7.43 0.17
CA GLN A 140 9.54 8.52 -0.79
C GLN A 140 8.36 9.46 -0.51
N MET A 141 7.20 8.92 -0.21
CA MET A 141 6.01 9.70 0.12
C MET A 141 6.21 10.51 1.41
N ILE A 142 6.81 9.90 2.44
CA ILE A 142 7.09 10.59 3.71
C ILE A 142 8.12 11.71 3.51
N GLN A 143 9.18 11.46 2.75
CA GLN A 143 10.19 12.49 2.45
C GLN A 143 9.58 13.67 1.70
N SER A 144 8.68 13.41 0.76
CA SER A 144 7.99 14.46 0.01
C SER A 144 7.00 15.23 0.90
N ALA A 145 6.31 14.54 1.82
CA ALA A 145 5.44 15.18 2.79
C ALA A 145 6.24 16.10 3.72
N ASN A 146 7.40 15.66 4.20
CA ASN A 146 8.27 16.48 5.06
C ASN A 146 8.77 17.72 4.32
N ARG A 147 9.17 17.61 3.05
CA ARG A 147 9.57 18.76 2.23
C ARG A 147 8.42 19.72 2.03
N HIS A 148 7.21 19.21 1.81
CA HIS A 148 6.01 20.03 1.67
C HIS A 148 5.72 20.83 2.94
N MET A 149 5.86 20.20 4.12
CA MET A 149 5.63 20.86 5.40
C MET A 149 6.67 21.94 5.72
N ASP A 150 7.86 21.84 5.14
CA ASP A 150 8.94 22.81 5.32
C ASP A 150 8.83 24.04 4.40
N MET A 151 7.88 24.07 3.47
CA MET A 151 7.65 25.19 2.57
C MET A 151 6.82 26.31 3.19
#